data_82bdac1a801829470b3276f91299ce15
#
_entry.id   82bdac1a801829470b3276f91299ce15
#
_cell.length_a   1.000
_cell.length_b   1.000
_cell.length_c   1.000
_cell.angle_alpha   90.00
_cell.angle_beta   90.00
_cell.angle_gamma   90.00
#
_symmetry.space_group_name_H-M   'P 1'
#
loop_
_entity.id
_entity.type
_entity.pdbx_description
1 polymer ?
#
loop_
_entity_poly.entity_id
_entity_poly.type
_entity_poly.pdbx_seq_one_letter_code
_entity_poly.pdbx_strand_id
1 'polypeptide(L)'
;MATTYLVLSNRVLRELNEVEMTSSNFSSSRGIQTAVKDFINKSIHDIYNEGAELPLLHTSTTQVTYPGDGEYSFPTDMRRVDFESFFLKPNELITNGEFESNINSWTTGDGSPSYPSRGNGRLNLNDAAAYQAISTIVNKNYKLQVRVLSPNSSTSGLIVRVGTSAGGTQNLNTTKAVTNFREGAILDTTFTATAQTSYVYVESDGVQLDVDYIRVCREDVTTRKLRYISYDDYLQRFKEQDDRNSSGHYGMPQYVYRKPDYSSFGITPIPDKNDYLISYDYYTTHTDLSAHGDSMSLPDRFSPLIVDRSKYYVYMLRSDPDHANLSNKDYQRKLNLLKTDYASRADYMRDTRISAGNSRLAIV
;
A
#
# COMPACT_ATOMS: atom_id res chain seq x y z
N MET A 1 -7.23 -8.22 -23.93
CA MET A 1 -5.91 -7.63 -24.25
C MET A 1 -5.95 -6.17 -23.85
N ALA A 2 -4.91 -5.68 -23.17
CA ALA A 2 -4.86 -4.27 -22.80
C ALA A 2 -4.84 -3.39 -24.06
N THR A 3 -5.65 -2.33 -24.06
CA THR A 3 -5.71 -1.38 -25.19
C THR A 3 -4.46 -0.50 -25.15
N THR A 4 -3.60 -0.62 -26.17
CA THR A 4 -2.36 0.14 -26.25
C THR A 4 -2.59 1.57 -26.77
N TYR A 5 -1.62 2.45 -26.53
CA TYR A 5 -1.65 3.84 -27.00
C TYR A 5 -1.81 3.94 -28.52
N LEU A 6 -1.11 3.07 -29.27
CA LEU A 6 -1.27 2.99 -30.75
C LEU A 6 -2.71 2.61 -31.15
N VAL A 7 -3.30 1.63 -30.46
CA VAL A 7 -4.68 1.18 -30.74
C VAL A 7 -5.68 2.29 -30.44
N LEU A 8 -5.52 3.03 -29.33
CA LEU A 8 -6.37 4.18 -29.01
C LEU A 8 -6.24 5.27 -30.08
N SER A 9 -5.00 5.61 -30.44
CA SER A 9 -4.73 6.64 -31.45
C SER A 9 -5.36 6.30 -32.79
N ASN A 10 -5.22 5.06 -33.23
CA ASN A 10 -5.79 4.61 -34.52
C ASN A 10 -7.32 4.53 -34.48
N ARG A 11 -7.94 4.23 -33.34
CA ARG A 11 -9.40 4.33 -33.20
C ARG A 11 -9.89 5.77 -33.42
N VAL A 12 -9.23 6.75 -32.79
CA VAL A 12 -9.57 8.16 -32.99
C VAL A 12 -9.36 8.59 -34.44
N LEU A 13 -8.20 8.27 -35.04
CA LEU A 13 -7.89 8.60 -36.43
C LEU A 13 -8.90 7.98 -37.42
N ARG A 14 -9.29 6.74 -37.21
CA ARG A 14 -10.28 6.04 -38.04
C ARG A 14 -11.65 6.73 -38.00
N GLU A 15 -12.11 7.12 -36.81
CA GLU A 15 -13.38 7.84 -36.68
C GLU A 15 -13.35 9.26 -37.25
N LEU A 16 -12.16 9.83 -37.41
CA LEU A 16 -11.92 11.11 -38.09
C LEU A 16 -11.63 10.99 -39.59
N ASN A 17 -11.66 9.76 -40.14
CA ASN A 17 -11.29 9.45 -41.51
C ASN A 17 -9.86 9.90 -41.87
N GLU A 18 -8.92 9.73 -40.93
CA GLU A 18 -7.50 10.05 -41.08
C GLU A 18 -6.64 8.79 -41.20
N VAL A 19 -5.40 8.98 -41.70
CA VAL A 19 -4.45 7.89 -41.89
C VAL A 19 -3.97 7.33 -40.56
N GLU A 20 -4.11 6.02 -40.36
CA GLU A 20 -3.64 5.31 -39.16
C GLU A 20 -2.12 5.31 -39.05
N MET A 21 -1.63 5.25 -37.82
CA MET A 21 -0.21 5.12 -37.52
C MET A 21 0.20 3.65 -37.42
N THR A 22 1.47 3.38 -37.67
CA THR A 22 2.13 2.10 -37.43
C THR A 22 3.09 2.21 -36.27
N SER A 23 3.52 1.11 -35.69
CA SER A 23 4.53 1.12 -34.63
C SER A 23 5.84 1.82 -35.01
N SER A 24 6.20 1.72 -36.32
CA SER A 24 7.44 2.32 -36.85
C SER A 24 7.37 3.84 -37.02
N ASN A 25 6.20 4.41 -37.31
CA ASN A 25 6.05 5.85 -37.51
C ASN A 25 5.43 6.58 -36.33
N PHE A 26 5.09 5.86 -35.23
CA PHE A 26 4.44 6.41 -34.07
C PHE A 26 5.25 7.54 -33.40
N SER A 27 6.56 7.36 -33.23
CA SER A 27 7.46 8.34 -32.63
C SER A 27 7.72 9.56 -33.52
N SER A 28 7.63 9.39 -34.85
CA SER A 28 7.85 10.44 -35.84
C SER A 28 6.56 11.05 -36.42
N SER A 29 5.42 10.78 -35.80
CA SER A 29 4.12 11.32 -36.21
C SER A 29 4.12 12.86 -36.24
N ARG A 30 3.31 13.44 -37.16
CA ARG A 30 3.24 14.90 -37.36
C ARG A 30 1.78 15.34 -37.53
N GLY A 31 1.57 16.65 -37.34
CA GLY A 31 0.26 17.28 -37.55
C GLY A 31 -0.85 16.66 -36.71
N ILE A 32 -1.92 16.23 -37.33
CA ILE A 32 -3.10 15.66 -36.65
C ILE A 32 -2.79 14.41 -35.84
N GLN A 33 -1.85 13.59 -36.27
CA GLN A 33 -1.45 12.38 -35.56
C GLN A 33 -0.79 12.69 -34.23
N THR A 34 0.06 13.73 -34.18
CA THR A 34 0.65 14.21 -32.91
C THR A 34 -0.44 14.80 -32.00
N ALA A 35 -1.31 15.66 -32.55
CA ALA A 35 -2.40 16.25 -31.77
C ALA A 35 -3.32 15.18 -31.17
N VAL A 36 -3.64 14.10 -31.89
CA VAL A 36 -4.46 13.00 -31.38
C VAL A 36 -3.77 12.30 -30.19
N LYS A 37 -2.45 12.09 -30.23
CA LYS A 37 -1.71 11.54 -29.09
C LYS A 37 -1.84 12.44 -27.86
N ASP A 38 -1.58 13.72 -28.00
CA ASP A 38 -1.70 14.68 -26.89
C ASP A 38 -3.12 14.72 -26.34
N PHE A 39 -4.12 14.69 -27.22
CA PHE A 39 -5.53 14.69 -26.81
C PHE A 39 -5.98 13.41 -26.13
N ILE A 40 -5.37 12.27 -26.41
CA ILE A 40 -5.63 11.03 -25.67
C ILE A 40 -5.15 11.16 -24.23
N ASN A 41 -3.91 11.61 -24.00
CA ASN A 41 -3.42 11.86 -22.64
C ASN A 41 -4.29 12.88 -21.90
N LYS A 42 -4.61 14.00 -22.56
CA LYS A 42 -5.52 15.00 -22.00
C LYS A 42 -6.89 14.41 -21.66
N SER A 43 -7.45 13.57 -22.52
CA SER A 43 -8.75 12.92 -22.27
C SER A 43 -8.70 11.96 -21.09
N ILE A 44 -7.60 11.25 -20.89
CA ILE A 44 -7.40 10.40 -19.73
C ILE A 44 -7.34 11.25 -18.45
N HIS A 45 -6.59 12.35 -18.46
CA HIS A 45 -6.57 13.31 -17.34
C HIS A 45 -7.95 13.89 -17.03
N ASP A 46 -8.76 14.22 -18.05
CA ASP A 46 -10.12 14.69 -17.85
C ASP A 46 -10.98 13.64 -17.12
N ILE A 47 -10.89 12.38 -17.54
CA ILE A 47 -11.62 11.27 -16.89
C ILE A 47 -11.19 11.14 -15.42
N TYR A 48 -9.89 11.21 -15.12
CA TYR A 48 -9.39 11.22 -13.75
C TYR A 48 -9.92 12.42 -12.96
N ASN A 49 -9.98 13.60 -13.59
CA ASN A 49 -10.44 14.82 -12.94
C ASN A 49 -11.94 14.84 -12.69
N GLU A 50 -12.74 14.40 -13.64
CA GLU A 50 -14.20 14.35 -13.54
C GLU A 50 -14.69 13.11 -12.78
N GLY A 51 -13.89 12.03 -12.78
CA GLY A 51 -14.15 10.79 -12.05
C GLY A 51 -13.46 10.70 -10.69
N ALA A 52 -13.27 11.80 -9.99
CA ALA A 52 -12.44 11.95 -8.79
C ALA A 52 -12.62 10.89 -7.71
N GLU A 53 -13.78 10.29 -7.63
CA GLU A 53 -14.15 9.31 -6.59
C GLU A 53 -14.37 7.91 -7.17
N LEU A 54 -13.87 7.65 -8.38
CA LEU A 54 -13.95 6.30 -8.94
C LEU A 54 -13.11 5.33 -8.11
N PRO A 55 -13.69 4.24 -7.59
CA PRO A 55 -12.98 3.29 -6.74
C PRO A 55 -11.73 2.69 -7.38
N LEU A 56 -11.70 2.60 -8.71
CA LEU A 56 -10.54 2.07 -9.45
C LEU A 56 -9.28 2.95 -9.39
N LEU A 57 -9.42 4.22 -8.99
CA LEU A 57 -8.31 5.16 -8.81
C LEU A 57 -7.80 5.17 -7.36
N HIS A 58 -8.51 4.49 -6.49
CA HIS A 58 -8.21 4.40 -5.07
C HIS A 58 -7.13 3.34 -4.82
N THR A 59 -6.10 3.72 -4.11
CA THR A 59 -5.01 2.83 -3.72
C THR A 59 -4.57 3.12 -2.29
N SER A 60 -3.91 2.15 -1.68
CA SER A 60 -3.38 2.26 -0.33
C SER A 60 -1.86 2.30 -0.38
N THR A 61 -1.27 3.03 0.53
CA THR A 61 0.18 3.05 0.74
C THR A 61 0.53 2.98 2.20
N THR A 62 1.78 2.67 2.46
CA THR A 62 2.34 2.62 3.81
C THR A 62 3.64 3.38 3.88
N GLN A 63 3.86 4.07 5.00
CA GLN A 63 5.07 4.83 5.29
C GLN A 63 5.61 4.42 6.66
N VAL A 64 6.85 3.96 6.70
CA VAL A 64 7.55 3.70 7.97
C VAL A 64 7.96 5.04 8.57
N THR A 65 7.78 5.18 9.87
CA THR A 65 8.21 6.38 10.60
C THR A 65 9.71 6.29 10.92
N TYR A 66 10.33 7.46 11.02
CA TYR A 66 11.71 7.57 11.48
C TYR A 66 11.76 8.43 12.75
N PRO A 67 12.65 8.11 13.71
CA PRO A 67 12.78 8.89 14.93
C PRO A 67 13.24 10.32 14.65
N GLY A 68 12.51 11.27 15.16
CA GLY A 68 12.79 12.69 14.93
C GLY A 68 12.19 13.29 13.66
N ASP A 69 11.62 12.47 12.76
CA ASP A 69 10.96 12.92 11.54
C ASP A 69 9.46 13.03 11.74
N GLY A 70 8.96 14.26 11.74
CA GLY A 70 7.53 14.54 11.83
C GLY A 70 6.85 14.77 10.46
N GLU A 71 7.60 14.76 9.35
CA GLU A 71 7.12 15.15 8.03
C GLU A 71 7.43 14.09 6.97
N TYR A 72 6.45 13.76 6.13
CA TYR A 72 6.57 12.72 5.11
C TYR A 72 5.98 13.19 3.79
N SER A 73 6.66 12.89 2.69
CA SER A 73 6.18 13.20 1.34
C SER A 73 5.09 12.24 0.90
N PHE A 74 4.10 12.75 0.19
CA PHE A 74 3.15 11.91 -0.52
C PHE A 74 3.80 11.21 -1.72
N PRO A 75 3.24 10.07 -2.19
CA PRO A 75 3.63 9.47 -3.46
C PRO A 75 3.51 10.48 -4.61
N THR A 76 4.42 10.40 -5.58
CA THR A 76 4.48 11.36 -6.71
C THR A 76 3.27 11.25 -7.64
N ASP A 77 2.60 10.10 -7.65
CA ASP A 77 1.36 9.85 -8.40
C ASP A 77 0.10 10.22 -7.61
N MET A 78 0.26 10.77 -6.40
CA MET A 78 -0.87 11.19 -5.58
C MET A 78 -1.55 12.43 -6.16
N ARG A 79 -2.85 12.30 -6.41
CA ARG A 79 -3.72 13.39 -6.81
C ARG A 79 -4.50 13.98 -5.63
N ARG A 80 -5.13 13.12 -4.85
CA ARG A 80 -5.92 13.47 -3.66
C ARG A 80 -5.71 12.42 -2.60
N VAL A 81 -5.54 12.83 -1.37
CA VAL A 81 -5.44 11.94 -0.21
C VAL A 81 -6.71 11.99 0.62
N ASP A 82 -7.10 10.85 1.17
CA ASP A 82 -8.18 10.76 2.15
C ASP A 82 -7.59 10.82 3.57
N PHE A 83 -7.69 11.98 4.21
CA PHE A 83 -7.19 12.17 5.58
C PHE A 83 -7.97 11.37 6.65
N GLU A 84 -9.17 10.89 6.31
CA GLU A 84 -9.94 10.02 7.19
C GLU A 84 -9.44 8.55 7.17
N SER A 85 -8.60 8.20 6.21
CA SER A 85 -8.04 6.85 6.05
C SER A 85 -6.69 6.62 6.75
N PHE A 86 -6.16 7.61 7.46
CA PHE A 86 -4.87 7.48 8.13
C PHE A 86 -4.95 6.60 9.37
N PHE A 87 -4.20 5.51 9.34
CA PHE A 87 -4.04 4.58 10.45
C PHE A 87 -2.59 4.43 10.84
N LEU A 88 -2.33 4.47 12.13
CA LEU A 88 -1.08 4.03 12.70
C LEU A 88 -1.17 2.52 12.96
N LYS A 89 -0.19 1.77 12.51
CA LYS A 89 -0.06 0.32 12.70
C LYS A 89 1.29 0.01 13.33
N PRO A 90 1.45 -1.13 14.02
CA PRO A 90 2.78 -1.60 14.39
C PRO A 90 3.58 -1.91 13.13
N ASN A 91 4.83 -1.47 13.10
CA ASN A 91 5.76 -1.86 12.06
C ASN A 91 6.29 -3.26 12.34
N GLU A 92 6.38 -4.07 11.29
CA GLU A 92 7.04 -5.37 11.33
C GLU A 92 8.56 -5.16 11.38
N LEU A 93 9.22 -5.70 12.40
CA LEU A 93 10.66 -5.51 12.59
C LEU A 93 11.49 -6.60 11.90
N ILE A 94 10.87 -7.70 11.53
CA ILE A 94 11.51 -8.78 10.79
C ILE A 94 11.48 -8.47 9.30
N THR A 95 12.63 -8.49 8.66
CA THR A 95 12.73 -8.38 7.21
C THR A 95 12.65 -9.76 6.57
N ASN A 96 11.85 -9.89 5.51
CA ASN A 96 11.64 -11.17 4.83
C ASN A 96 11.18 -12.29 5.79
N GLY A 97 10.24 -11.95 6.66
CA GLY A 97 9.70 -12.91 7.64
C GLY A 97 8.68 -13.89 7.05
N GLU A 98 8.15 -13.62 5.86
CA GLU A 98 7.19 -14.49 5.14
C GLU A 98 7.85 -15.41 4.10
N PHE A 99 9.15 -15.26 3.87
CA PHE A 99 9.96 -16.13 3.00
C PHE A 99 9.41 -16.36 1.58
N GLU A 100 8.70 -15.39 1.01
CA GLU A 100 7.95 -15.58 -0.24
C GLU A 100 8.81 -16.07 -1.42
N SER A 101 10.06 -15.64 -1.51
CA SER A 101 10.93 -15.98 -2.65
C SER A 101 12.31 -16.51 -2.27
N ASN A 102 12.78 -16.27 -1.04
CA ASN A 102 14.11 -16.66 -0.57
C ASN A 102 14.23 -16.51 0.95
N ILE A 103 15.43 -16.79 1.50
CA ILE A 103 15.78 -16.59 2.92
C ILE A 103 16.78 -15.45 3.13
N ASN A 104 16.89 -14.53 2.18
CA ASN A 104 17.75 -13.35 2.33
C ASN A 104 17.37 -12.56 3.58
N SER A 105 18.33 -11.87 4.17
CA SER A 105 18.23 -11.17 5.46
C SER A 105 18.23 -12.07 6.71
N TRP A 106 18.23 -13.40 6.54
CA TRP A 106 18.44 -14.35 7.62
C TRP A 106 19.87 -14.89 7.59
N THR A 107 20.49 -14.95 8.75
CA THR A 107 21.85 -15.48 8.92
C THR A 107 21.78 -16.89 9.48
N THR A 108 22.63 -17.77 8.97
CA THR A 108 22.79 -19.13 9.51
C THR A 108 23.27 -19.08 10.95
N GLY A 109 22.55 -19.72 11.85
CA GLY A 109 22.94 -19.89 13.25
C GLY A 109 23.72 -21.18 13.47
N ASP A 110 23.14 -22.30 13.05
CA ASP A 110 23.73 -23.61 13.06
C ASP A 110 23.17 -24.45 11.92
N GLY A 111 23.84 -25.50 11.50
CA GLY A 111 23.40 -26.33 10.39
C GLY A 111 23.33 -25.60 9.06
N SER A 112 22.38 -25.98 8.23
CA SER A 112 22.16 -25.39 6.88
C SER A 112 20.67 -25.07 6.64
N PRO A 113 20.17 -23.95 7.13
CA PRO A 113 18.82 -23.52 6.81
C PRO A 113 18.70 -23.30 5.30
N SER A 114 17.57 -23.65 4.72
CA SER A 114 17.38 -23.61 3.28
C SER A 114 16.00 -23.07 2.88
N TYR A 115 15.91 -22.63 1.64
CA TYR A 115 14.64 -22.35 0.99
C TYR A 115 14.22 -23.57 0.18
N PRO A 116 13.04 -24.15 0.39
CA PRO A 116 12.61 -25.32 -0.34
C PRO A 116 12.57 -25.08 -1.85
N SER A 117 13.15 -25.99 -2.63
CA SER A 117 13.22 -25.92 -4.09
C SER A 117 11.85 -25.88 -4.80
N ARG A 118 10.75 -26.09 -4.07
CA ARG A 118 9.38 -26.04 -4.57
C ARG A 118 8.72 -24.67 -4.45
N GLY A 119 9.44 -23.62 -4.05
CA GLY A 119 8.94 -22.24 -4.01
C GLY A 119 7.75 -22.03 -3.07
N ASN A 120 7.70 -22.72 -1.95
CA ASN A 120 6.53 -22.70 -1.06
C ASN A 120 6.51 -21.56 -0.04
N GLY A 121 7.38 -20.54 -0.18
CA GLY A 121 7.42 -19.41 0.74
C GLY A 121 7.68 -19.81 2.19
N ARG A 122 8.76 -20.57 2.47
CA ARG A 122 9.08 -21.08 3.82
C ARG A 122 10.58 -21.14 4.07
N LEU A 123 10.95 -20.99 5.34
CA LEU A 123 12.29 -21.31 5.83
C LEU A 123 12.31 -22.76 6.29
N ASN A 124 13.12 -23.59 5.65
CA ASN A 124 13.31 -24.99 6.06
C ASN A 124 14.45 -25.09 7.06
N LEU A 125 14.17 -25.67 8.22
CA LEU A 125 15.10 -25.98 9.28
C LEU A 125 15.17 -27.53 9.43
N ASN A 126 16.29 -28.11 9.07
CA ASN A 126 16.55 -29.54 9.22
C ASN A 126 17.80 -29.71 10.08
N ASP A 127 17.63 -29.89 11.39
CA ASP A 127 18.73 -29.82 12.35
C ASP A 127 19.56 -28.53 12.13
N ALA A 128 18.86 -27.42 12.04
CA ALA A 128 19.42 -26.14 11.62
C ALA A 128 18.77 -24.97 12.34
N ALA A 129 19.48 -23.86 12.36
CA ALA A 129 19.04 -22.62 12.97
C ALA A 129 19.31 -21.41 12.07
N ALA A 130 18.42 -20.42 12.18
CA ALA A 130 18.60 -19.14 11.53
C ALA A 130 18.27 -18.01 12.52
N TYR A 131 18.87 -16.83 12.29
CA TYR A 131 18.61 -15.67 13.12
C TYR A 131 18.60 -14.37 12.33
N GLN A 132 17.93 -13.37 12.89
CA GLN A 132 17.97 -12.00 12.40
C GLN A 132 18.12 -11.01 13.56
N ALA A 133 18.94 -9.98 13.37
CA ALA A 133 19.06 -8.88 14.30
C ALA A 133 17.97 -7.83 14.01
N ILE A 134 17.27 -7.37 15.03
CA ILE A 134 16.25 -6.34 14.96
C ILE A 134 16.57 -5.17 15.90
N SER A 135 16.16 -3.97 15.52
CA SER A 135 16.30 -2.79 16.36
C SER A 135 15.16 -2.77 17.40
N THR A 136 15.51 -2.68 18.66
CA THR A 136 14.54 -2.69 19.77
C THR A 136 14.77 -1.50 20.71
N ILE A 137 13.75 -1.19 21.51
CA ILE A 137 13.82 -0.18 22.58
C ILE A 137 13.95 -0.90 23.91
N VAL A 138 14.95 -0.54 24.70
CA VAL A 138 15.17 -1.12 26.02
C VAL A 138 13.92 -0.96 26.91
N ASN A 139 13.56 -1.99 27.64
CA ASN A 139 12.38 -2.06 28.52
C ASN A 139 11.02 -1.94 27.81
N LYS A 140 10.96 -2.18 26.50
CA LYS A 140 9.68 -2.28 25.77
C LYS A 140 9.36 -3.74 25.44
N ASN A 141 8.06 -4.03 25.44
CA ASN A 141 7.54 -5.33 25.11
C ASN A 141 7.29 -5.46 23.60
N TYR A 142 7.63 -6.62 23.09
CA TYR A 142 7.46 -7.01 21.70
C TYR A 142 6.66 -8.30 21.63
N LYS A 143 5.73 -8.35 20.69
CA LYS A 143 4.98 -9.55 20.35
C LYS A 143 5.72 -10.30 19.26
N LEU A 144 6.00 -11.56 19.50
CA LEU A 144 6.63 -12.48 18.56
C LEU A 144 5.61 -13.55 18.14
N GLN A 145 5.40 -13.68 16.85
CA GLN A 145 4.57 -14.73 16.27
C GLN A 145 5.40 -15.55 15.29
N VAL A 146 5.40 -16.86 15.44
CA VAL A 146 6.03 -17.80 14.52
C VAL A 146 5.01 -18.86 14.14
N ARG A 147 4.76 -19.02 12.85
CA ARG A 147 3.98 -20.14 12.33
C ARG A 147 4.91 -21.17 11.75
N VAL A 148 4.75 -22.41 12.21
CA VAL A 148 5.59 -23.51 11.83
C VAL A 148 4.75 -24.71 11.40
N LEU A 149 5.25 -25.44 10.41
CA LEU A 149 4.66 -26.65 9.86
C LEU A 149 5.67 -27.78 9.98
N SER A 150 5.21 -28.98 10.33
CA SER A 150 6.05 -30.17 10.23
C SER A 150 5.77 -30.85 8.90
N PRO A 151 6.75 -31.01 8.00
CA PRO A 151 6.59 -31.73 6.75
C PRO A 151 6.48 -33.27 6.98
N ASN A 152 6.85 -33.73 8.14
CA ASN A 152 6.86 -35.13 8.54
C ASN A 152 5.80 -35.42 9.62
N SER A 153 5.41 -36.71 9.74
CA SER A 153 4.48 -37.14 10.80
C SER A 153 5.12 -37.26 12.19
N SER A 154 6.41 -36.96 12.30
CA SER A 154 7.15 -37.02 13.56
C SER A 154 6.91 -35.74 14.39
N THR A 155 6.81 -35.90 15.69
CA THR A 155 6.78 -34.76 16.63
C THR A 155 8.15 -34.09 16.61
N SER A 156 8.14 -32.80 16.37
CA SER A 156 9.34 -31.95 16.40
C SER A 156 9.11 -30.71 17.24
N GLY A 157 10.16 -30.07 17.68
CA GLY A 157 10.14 -28.87 18.46
C GLY A 157 10.73 -27.68 17.70
N LEU A 158 9.99 -26.58 17.65
CA LEU A 158 10.56 -25.29 17.28
C LEU A 158 11.12 -24.63 18.54
N ILE A 159 12.40 -24.38 18.59
CA ILE A 159 13.06 -23.62 19.66
C ILE A 159 13.17 -22.18 19.18
N VAL A 160 12.69 -21.25 19.99
CA VAL A 160 12.79 -19.80 19.70
C VAL A 160 13.49 -19.14 20.87
N ARG A 161 14.55 -18.42 20.54
CA ARG A 161 15.33 -17.63 21.50
C ARG A 161 15.38 -16.18 21.07
N VAL A 162 15.32 -15.27 22.03
CA VAL A 162 15.59 -13.85 21.79
C VAL A 162 16.57 -13.36 22.83
N GLY A 163 17.63 -12.74 22.37
CA GLY A 163 18.68 -12.26 23.28
C GLY A 163 19.47 -11.10 22.68
N THR A 164 20.50 -10.68 23.39
CA THR A 164 21.40 -9.59 23.00
C THR A 164 22.53 -10.04 22.05
N SER A 165 22.58 -11.32 21.75
CA SER A 165 23.47 -11.95 20.77
C SER A 165 22.75 -13.10 20.07
N ALA A 166 23.28 -13.56 18.92
CA ALA A 166 22.76 -14.73 18.23
C ALA A 166 22.73 -15.97 19.14
N GLY A 167 21.58 -16.63 19.23
CA GLY A 167 21.37 -17.77 20.14
C GLY A 167 21.23 -17.42 21.62
N GLY A 168 21.35 -16.15 21.98
CA GLY A 168 21.15 -15.66 23.35
C GLY A 168 19.71 -15.86 23.85
N THR A 169 19.55 -16.04 25.16
CA THR A 169 18.28 -16.39 25.83
C THR A 169 17.80 -15.33 26.81
N GLN A 170 18.45 -14.16 26.84
CA GLN A 170 18.22 -13.14 27.88
C GLN A 170 16.79 -12.60 27.89
N ASN A 171 16.14 -12.52 26.73
CA ASN A 171 14.81 -11.93 26.60
C ASN A 171 13.73 -13.01 26.45
N LEU A 172 14.02 -14.12 25.80
CA LEU A 172 13.10 -15.24 25.59
C LEU A 172 13.86 -16.54 25.33
N ASN A 173 13.36 -17.63 25.92
CA ASN A 173 13.74 -18.99 25.55
C ASN A 173 12.51 -19.88 25.67
N THR A 174 11.99 -20.34 24.55
CA THR A 174 10.76 -21.14 24.52
C THR A 174 10.82 -22.20 23.45
N THR A 175 10.11 -23.30 23.67
CA THR A 175 9.97 -24.39 22.70
C THR A 175 8.49 -24.62 22.39
N LYS A 176 8.15 -24.74 21.14
CA LYS A 176 6.81 -25.08 20.67
C LYS A 176 6.83 -26.45 20.02
N ALA A 177 6.14 -27.42 20.64
CA ALA A 177 5.93 -28.72 20.02
C ALA A 177 5.03 -28.60 18.77
N VAL A 178 5.40 -29.29 17.70
CA VAL A 178 4.66 -29.36 16.44
C VAL A 178 4.28 -30.81 16.21
N THR A 179 3.01 -31.15 16.51
CA THR A 179 2.52 -32.53 16.52
C THR A 179 1.66 -32.85 15.30
N ASN A 180 1.21 -31.85 14.56
CA ASN A 180 0.32 -32.02 13.41
C ASN A 180 0.92 -31.38 12.16
N PHE A 181 1.28 -32.22 11.19
CA PHE A 181 1.91 -31.77 9.95
C PHE A 181 0.94 -31.06 8.96
N ARG A 182 -0.38 -31.20 9.15
CA ARG A 182 -1.39 -30.60 8.24
C ARG A 182 -1.84 -29.23 8.66
N GLU A 183 -1.93 -28.98 9.96
CA GLU A 183 -2.51 -27.72 10.47
C GLU A 183 -1.45 -26.69 10.85
N GLY A 184 -0.22 -27.16 11.11
CA GLY A 184 0.84 -26.31 11.63
C GLY A 184 0.60 -25.91 13.10
N ALA A 185 1.56 -25.20 13.66
CA ALA A 185 1.46 -24.65 15.00
C ALA A 185 1.84 -23.16 14.98
N ILE A 186 1.20 -22.37 15.83
CA ILE A 186 1.55 -20.97 16.02
C ILE A 186 2.13 -20.81 17.42
N LEU A 187 3.34 -20.25 17.49
CA LEU A 187 3.89 -19.70 18.71
C LEU A 187 3.51 -18.22 18.75
N ASP A 188 2.73 -17.82 19.74
CA ASP A 188 2.38 -16.43 19.99
C ASP A 188 2.86 -16.12 21.42
N THR A 189 3.86 -15.25 21.54
CA THR A 189 4.50 -14.93 22.80
C THR A 189 5.00 -13.49 22.80
N THR A 190 5.38 -12.99 23.97
CA THR A 190 5.95 -11.66 24.14
C THR A 190 7.32 -11.75 24.79
N PHE A 191 8.17 -10.75 24.54
CA PHE A 191 9.45 -10.60 25.22
C PHE A 191 9.70 -9.11 25.51
N THR A 192 10.47 -8.85 26.57
CA THR A 192 10.93 -7.50 26.91
C THR A 192 12.37 -7.35 26.41
N ALA A 193 12.62 -6.33 25.60
CA ALA A 193 13.97 -6.07 25.10
C ALA A 193 14.87 -5.50 26.22
N THR A 194 16.04 -6.07 26.40
CA THR A 194 17.05 -5.60 27.39
C THR A 194 18.17 -4.80 26.73
N ALA A 195 18.22 -4.72 25.40
CA ALA A 195 19.20 -3.98 24.62
C ALA A 195 18.54 -3.24 23.45
N GLN A 196 19.28 -2.35 22.78
CA GLN A 196 18.82 -1.65 21.57
C GLN A 196 18.82 -2.55 20.33
N THR A 197 19.49 -3.70 20.37
CA THR A 197 19.49 -4.73 19.36
C THR A 197 19.10 -6.04 20.00
N SER A 198 18.10 -6.70 19.46
CA SER A 198 17.71 -8.06 19.84
C SER A 198 17.91 -9.01 18.65
N TYR A 199 18.35 -10.21 18.93
CA TYR A 199 18.54 -11.28 17.96
C TYR A 199 17.41 -12.29 18.12
N VAL A 200 16.58 -12.41 17.08
CA VAL A 200 15.54 -13.43 17.00
C VAL A 200 16.15 -14.67 16.36
N TYR A 201 16.20 -15.75 17.10
CA TYR A 201 16.83 -17.00 16.73
C TYR A 201 15.80 -18.12 16.72
N VAL A 202 15.71 -18.85 15.62
CA VAL A 202 14.80 -19.99 15.43
C VAL A 202 15.59 -21.22 15.07
N GLU A 203 15.27 -22.35 15.70
CA GLU A 203 16.01 -23.62 15.56
C GLU A 203 15.03 -24.79 15.57
N SER A 204 15.33 -25.81 14.81
CA SER A 204 14.63 -27.10 14.89
C SER A 204 15.29 -28.04 15.91
N ASP A 205 14.49 -28.72 16.70
CA ASP A 205 14.93 -29.72 17.66
C ASP A 205 15.19 -31.08 16.96
N GLY A 206 16.22 -31.11 16.11
CA GLY A 206 16.71 -32.32 15.45
C GLY A 206 15.84 -32.93 14.35
N VAL A 207 14.67 -32.36 14.07
CA VAL A 207 13.74 -32.83 13.03
C VAL A 207 13.38 -31.70 12.10
N GLN A 208 13.17 -32.04 10.84
CA GLN A 208 12.80 -31.04 9.81
C GLN A 208 11.51 -30.26 10.17
N LEU A 209 11.61 -28.95 10.13
CA LEU A 209 10.52 -28.00 10.28
C LEU A 209 10.50 -27.00 9.13
N ASP A 210 9.32 -26.59 8.72
CA ASP A 210 9.09 -25.49 7.78
C ASP A 210 8.49 -24.31 8.53
N VAL A 211 9.19 -23.20 8.59
CA VAL A 211 8.68 -21.95 9.16
C VAL A 211 8.00 -21.16 8.06
N ASP A 212 6.71 -20.89 8.23
CA ASP A 212 5.84 -20.22 7.26
C ASP A 212 5.99 -18.70 7.38
N TYR A 213 5.95 -18.18 8.61
CA TYR A 213 6.26 -16.79 8.88
C TYR A 213 6.84 -16.57 10.28
N ILE A 214 7.61 -15.50 10.40
CA ILE A 214 8.10 -14.93 11.67
C ILE A 214 7.77 -13.47 11.67
N ARG A 215 7.05 -13.00 12.68
CA ARG A 215 6.65 -11.60 12.84
C ARG A 215 7.01 -11.10 14.22
N VAL A 216 7.62 -9.93 14.29
CA VAL A 216 7.91 -9.22 15.52
C VAL A 216 7.45 -7.80 15.41
N CYS A 217 6.57 -7.39 16.28
CA CYS A 217 6.11 -6.00 16.36
C CYS A 217 6.02 -5.55 17.82
N ARG A 218 6.05 -4.26 18.04
CA ARG A 218 5.94 -3.69 19.36
C ARG A 218 4.53 -3.90 19.92
N GLU A 219 4.43 -4.43 21.16
CA GLU A 219 3.15 -4.84 21.76
C GLU A 219 2.23 -3.63 22.10
N ASP A 220 2.81 -2.50 22.53
CA ASP A 220 2.05 -1.31 22.89
C ASP A 220 1.55 -0.48 21.69
N VAL A 221 1.96 -0.85 20.47
CA VAL A 221 1.48 -0.23 19.23
C VAL A 221 0.29 -1.01 18.70
N THR A 222 -0.89 -0.48 18.89
CA THR A 222 -2.12 -1.04 18.34
C THR A 222 -2.55 -0.26 17.10
N THR A 223 -3.19 -0.93 16.15
CA THR A 223 -3.78 -0.25 14.99
C THR A 223 -4.82 0.76 15.46
N ARG A 224 -4.61 2.02 15.14
CA ARG A 224 -5.53 3.11 15.49
C ARG A 224 -5.59 4.16 14.40
N LYS A 225 -6.73 4.82 14.30
CA LYS A 225 -6.93 5.94 13.37
C LYS A 225 -6.19 7.16 13.89
N LEU A 226 -5.42 7.83 13.03
CA LEU A 226 -4.88 9.15 13.30
C LEU A 226 -5.99 10.20 13.11
N ARG A 227 -6.04 11.19 13.97
CA ARG A 227 -7.00 12.28 13.85
C ARG A 227 -6.45 13.36 12.94
N TYR A 228 -7.24 13.75 11.94
CA TYR A 228 -6.90 14.89 11.13
C TYR A 228 -7.07 16.20 11.93
N ILE A 229 -6.09 17.08 11.84
CA ILE A 229 -6.14 18.46 12.36
C ILE A 229 -5.74 19.42 11.24
N SER A 230 -6.22 20.65 11.31
CA SER A 230 -5.78 21.71 10.39
C SER A 230 -4.32 22.08 10.65
N TYR A 231 -3.65 22.64 9.65
CA TYR A 231 -2.28 23.14 9.84
C TYR A 231 -2.22 24.29 10.87
N ASP A 232 -3.25 25.11 10.93
CA ASP A 232 -3.34 26.20 11.89
C ASP A 232 -3.49 25.67 13.34
N ASP A 233 -4.30 24.62 13.54
CA ASP A 233 -4.39 23.94 14.84
C ASP A 233 -3.06 23.31 15.25
N TYR A 234 -2.33 22.72 14.30
CA TYR A 234 -1.00 22.21 14.56
C TYR A 234 -0.05 23.32 15.03
N LEU A 235 -0.01 24.44 14.30
CA LEU A 235 0.86 25.58 14.67
C LEU A 235 0.55 26.13 16.08
N GLN A 236 -0.72 26.21 16.43
CA GLN A 236 -1.15 26.76 17.72
C GLN A 236 -0.91 25.84 18.91
N ARG A 237 -1.03 24.52 18.72
CA ARG A 237 -1.09 23.58 19.82
C ARG A 237 0.16 22.71 19.97
N PHE A 238 0.82 22.37 18.88
CA PHE A 238 1.84 21.32 18.88
C PHE A 238 3.21 21.80 18.38
N LYS A 239 3.25 22.78 17.51
CA LYS A 239 4.49 23.27 16.88
C LYS A 239 5.58 23.60 17.90
N GLU A 240 5.25 24.30 18.98
CA GLU A 240 6.23 24.65 20.02
C GLU A 240 6.81 23.41 20.72
N GLN A 241 6.02 22.35 20.88
CA GLN A 241 6.48 21.10 21.50
C GLN A 241 7.40 20.33 20.55
N ASP A 242 7.02 20.25 19.29
CA ASP A 242 7.78 19.57 18.25
C ASP A 242 9.11 20.28 17.95
N ASP A 243 9.15 21.62 17.97
CA ASP A 243 10.35 22.42 17.73
C ASP A 243 11.37 22.38 18.89
N ARG A 244 10.98 21.93 20.09
CA ARG A 244 11.90 21.81 21.22
C ARG A 244 13.01 20.79 21.03
N ASN A 245 12.95 20.02 19.97
CA ASN A 245 14.00 19.10 19.48
C ASN A 245 14.66 18.25 20.57
N SER A 246 13.89 17.88 21.61
CA SER A 246 14.34 17.02 22.68
C SER A 246 13.59 15.69 22.62
N SER A 247 14.32 14.60 22.72
CA SER A 247 13.75 13.23 22.71
C SER A 247 12.66 12.99 23.76
N GLY A 248 12.53 13.86 24.77
CA GLY A 248 11.48 13.80 25.77
C GLY A 248 10.08 14.20 25.26
N HIS A 249 9.98 14.81 24.08
CA HIS A 249 8.72 15.19 23.45
C HIS A 249 8.32 14.26 22.30
N TYR A 250 9.19 13.35 21.92
CA TYR A 250 8.90 12.33 20.91
C TYR A 250 8.00 11.24 21.49
N GLY A 251 7.16 10.69 20.65
CA GLY A 251 6.24 9.66 21.10
C GLY A 251 5.44 9.03 19.96
N MET A 252 4.43 8.28 20.35
CA MET A 252 3.55 7.63 19.39
C MET A 252 2.62 8.67 18.73
N PRO A 253 2.64 8.82 17.39
CA PRO A 253 1.80 9.77 16.66
C PRO A 253 0.30 9.58 16.93
N GLN A 254 -0.43 10.68 17.04
CA GLN A 254 -1.88 10.69 17.31
C GLN A 254 -2.65 11.49 16.27
N TYR A 255 -2.00 12.48 15.68
CA TYR A 255 -2.60 13.41 14.75
C TYR A 255 -1.84 13.43 13.45
N VAL A 256 -2.55 13.73 12.37
CA VAL A 256 -2.02 13.98 11.04
C VAL A 256 -2.53 15.33 10.55
N TYR A 257 -1.69 16.07 9.84
CA TYR A 257 -2.05 17.35 9.23
C TYR A 257 -1.48 17.48 7.83
N ARG A 258 -2.15 18.23 6.97
CA ARG A 258 -1.66 18.54 5.64
C ARG A 258 -0.79 19.79 5.69
N LYS A 259 0.37 19.74 5.05
CA LYS A 259 1.24 20.91 4.92
C LYS A 259 0.73 21.85 3.82
N PRO A 260 1.04 23.17 3.90
CA PRO A 260 0.64 24.15 2.89
C PRO A 260 1.23 23.90 1.49
N ASP A 261 2.32 23.18 1.39
CA ASP A 261 2.98 22.78 0.12
C ASP A 261 2.18 21.74 -0.68
N TYR A 262 1.16 21.12 -0.06
CA TYR A 262 0.31 20.10 -0.63
C TYR A 262 1.01 18.82 -1.09
N SER A 263 2.34 18.74 -0.99
CA SER A 263 3.16 17.59 -1.40
C SER A 263 3.54 16.67 -0.23
N SER A 264 3.26 17.10 0.99
CA SER A 264 3.64 16.40 2.21
C SER A 264 2.55 16.49 3.29
N PHE A 265 2.66 15.59 4.26
CA PHE A 265 1.88 15.60 5.49
C PHE A 265 2.80 15.57 6.70
N GLY A 266 2.30 16.06 7.78
CA GLY A 266 2.98 15.96 9.07
C GLY A 266 2.21 15.13 10.06
N ILE A 267 2.90 14.60 11.03
CA ILE A 267 2.34 13.86 12.17
C ILE A 267 2.85 14.44 13.48
N THR A 268 2.01 14.36 14.50
CA THR A 268 2.39 14.82 15.86
C THR A 268 1.75 13.91 16.91
N PRO A 269 2.45 13.62 18.06
CA PRO A 269 3.85 13.90 18.36
C PRO A 269 4.82 13.32 17.32
N ILE A 270 6.03 13.89 17.23
CA ILE A 270 7.11 13.35 16.39
C ILE A 270 7.46 11.94 16.86
N PRO A 271 7.64 10.96 15.94
CA PRO A 271 7.93 9.59 16.30
C PRO A 271 9.23 9.45 17.11
N ASP A 272 9.20 8.63 18.15
CA ASP A 272 10.37 8.28 18.97
C ASP A 272 11.21 7.16 18.34
N LYS A 273 10.62 6.38 17.40
CA LYS A 273 11.23 5.20 16.79
C LYS A 273 10.61 4.89 15.41
N ASN A 274 11.23 3.94 14.70
CA ASN A 274 10.75 3.35 13.46
C ASN A 274 9.77 2.18 13.65
N ASP A 275 9.20 2.03 14.84
CA ASP A 275 8.29 0.92 15.18
C ASP A 275 6.84 1.16 14.70
N TYR A 276 6.59 2.27 14.02
CA TYR A 276 5.27 2.63 13.54
C TYR A 276 5.22 2.61 12.02
N LEU A 277 4.09 2.13 11.50
CA LEU A 277 3.74 2.15 10.10
C LEU A 277 2.48 3.01 9.93
N ILE A 278 2.57 4.06 9.15
CA ILE A 278 1.42 4.86 8.76
C ILE A 278 0.85 4.25 7.49
N SER A 279 -0.42 3.85 7.51
CA SER A 279 -1.13 3.45 6.29
C SER A 279 -2.22 4.45 5.98
N TYR A 280 -2.37 4.80 4.71
CA TYR A 280 -3.40 5.70 4.25
C TYR A 280 -3.79 5.41 2.80
N ASP A 281 -4.95 5.90 2.43
CA ASP A 281 -5.51 5.72 1.10
C ASP A 281 -5.47 7.04 0.33
N TYR A 282 -5.23 6.93 -0.97
CA TYR A 282 -5.21 8.07 -1.85
C TYR A 282 -5.72 7.72 -3.24
N TYR A 283 -6.05 8.74 -4.01
CA TYR A 283 -6.42 8.61 -5.42
C TYR A 283 -5.23 8.96 -6.30
N THR A 284 -4.90 8.05 -7.22
CA THR A 284 -3.77 8.20 -8.13
C THR A 284 -4.08 9.17 -9.27
N THR A 285 -3.03 9.74 -9.86
CA THR A 285 -3.08 10.42 -11.15
C THR A 285 -2.62 9.49 -12.26
N HIS A 286 -2.89 9.86 -13.50
CA HIS A 286 -2.41 9.15 -14.67
C HIS A 286 -1.00 9.61 -15.04
N THR A 287 -0.14 8.67 -15.42
CA THR A 287 1.14 8.95 -16.07
C THR A 287 0.92 8.98 -17.58
N ASP A 288 1.38 10.02 -18.26
CA ASP A 288 1.20 10.18 -19.71
C ASP A 288 1.78 8.99 -20.49
N LEU A 289 1.00 8.52 -21.44
CA LEU A 289 1.43 7.51 -22.38
C LEU A 289 2.45 8.13 -23.36
N SER A 290 3.56 7.46 -23.61
CA SER A 290 4.66 7.96 -24.45
C SER A 290 4.99 7.02 -25.61
N ALA A 291 5.14 5.74 -25.35
CA ALA A 291 5.49 4.73 -26.36
C ALA A 291 4.24 4.07 -26.95
N HIS A 292 4.34 3.60 -28.18
CA HIS A 292 3.23 2.95 -28.91
C HIS A 292 2.63 1.75 -28.17
N GLY A 293 3.44 1.05 -27.39
CA GLY A 293 3.04 -0.14 -26.62
C GLY A 293 2.51 0.16 -25.24
N ASP A 294 2.57 1.43 -24.76
CA ASP A 294 2.08 1.79 -23.45
C ASP A 294 0.58 1.50 -23.36
N SER A 295 0.15 0.97 -22.24
CA SER A 295 -1.25 0.70 -21.95
C SER A 295 -1.77 1.70 -20.91
N MET A 296 -3.02 2.09 -21.07
CA MET A 296 -3.68 2.95 -20.09
C MET A 296 -3.85 2.22 -18.75
N SER A 297 -3.79 2.94 -17.66
CA SER A 297 -4.09 2.44 -16.31
C SER A 297 -5.59 2.20 -16.08
N LEU A 298 -6.46 2.80 -16.92
CA LEU A 298 -7.89 2.55 -16.90
C LEU A 298 -8.24 1.22 -17.60
N PRO A 299 -9.25 0.47 -17.12
CA PRO A 299 -9.75 -0.73 -17.79
C PRO A 299 -10.18 -0.47 -19.24
N ASP A 300 -10.04 -1.47 -20.11
CA ASP A 300 -10.36 -1.38 -21.55
C ASP A 300 -11.77 -0.87 -21.89
N ARG A 301 -12.73 -1.06 -20.99
CA ARG A 301 -14.11 -0.55 -21.11
C ARG A 301 -14.21 0.99 -21.15
N PHE A 302 -13.15 1.70 -20.72
CA PHE A 302 -13.06 3.16 -20.79
C PHE A 302 -12.57 3.66 -22.17
N SER A 303 -12.07 2.78 -23.03
CA SER A 303 -11.58 3.17 -24.37
C SER A 303 -12.56 4.03 -25.18
N PRO A 304 -13.88 3.69 -25.25
CA PRO A 304 -14.83 4.52 -25.99
C PRO A 304 -14.99 5.93 -25.42
N LEU A 305 -14.83 6.07 -24.09
CA LEU A 305 -14.91 7.36 -23.41
C LEU A 305 -13.73 8.26 -23.79
N ILE A 306 -12.52 7.67 -23.80
CA ILE A 306 -11.29 8.37 -24.20
C ILE A 306 -11.38 8.79 -25.68
N VAL A 307 -11.88 7.93 -26.54
CA VAL A 307 -12.04 8.20 -27.97
C VAL A 307 -13.00 9.40 -28.19
N ASP A 308 -14.18 9.40 -27.56
CA ASP A 308 -15.14 10.51 -27.71
C ASP A 308 -14.58 11.83 -27.20
N ARG A 309 -13.88 11.81 -26.06
CA ARG A 309 -13.27 13.03 -25.51
C ARG A 309 -12.11 13.53 -26.38
N SER A 310 -11.31 12.61 -26.96
CA SER A 310 -10.24 12.98 -27.88
C SER A 310 -10.80 13.57 -29.19
N LYS A 311 -11.89 13.01 -29.74
CA LYS A 311 -12.59 13.60 -30.89
C LYS A 311 -13.08 15.00 -30.61
N TYR A 312 -13.64 15.26 -29.44
CA TYR A 312 -14.03 16.59 -29.03
C TYR A 312 -12.89 17.60 -29.20
N TYR A 313 -11.69 17.27 -28.71
CA TYR A 313 -10.53 18.13 -28.86
C TYR A 313 -10.07 18.32 -30.31
N VAL A 314 -10.13 17.25 -31.12
CA VAL A 314 -9.78 17.34 -32.55
C VAL A 314 -10.77 18.24 -33.31
N TYR A 315 -12.08 18.11 -33.06
CA TYR A 315 -13.08 18.96 -33.69
C TYR A 315 -12.94 20.44 -33.26
N MET A 316 -12.63 20.68 -32.00
CA MET A 316 -12.29 22.03 -31.51
C MET A 316 -11.05 22.61 -32.23
N LEU A 317 -10.00 21.79 -32.42
CA LEU A 317 -8.80 22.19 -33.17
C LEU A 317 -9.14 22.52 -34.64
N ARG A 318 -10.12 21.82 -35.22
CA ARG A 318 -10.60 22.05 -36.62
C ARG A 318 -11.62 23.17 -36.72
N SER A 319 -11.95 23.87 -35.65
CA SER A 319 -12.99 24.89 -35.60
C SER A 319 -14.38 24.37 -36.02
N ASP A 320 -14.68 23.11 -35.69
CA ASP A 320 -15.97 22.46 -35.94
C ASP A 320 -16.73 22.28 -34.61
N PRO A 321 -17.46 23.31 -34.14
CA PRO A 321 -18.12 23.25 -32.84
C PRO A 321 -19.33 22.30 -32.80
N ASP A 322 -19.96 22.01 -33.93
CA ASP A 322 -21.16 21.16 -33.97
C ASP A 322 -20.80 19.71 -33.68
N HIS A 323 -19.81 19.17 -34.38
CA HIS A 323 -19.30 17.84 -34.13
C HIS A 323 -18.57 17.72 -32.77
N ALA A 324 -17.90 18.79 -32.32
CA ALA A 324 -17.32 18.84 -30.98
C ALA A 324 -18.40 18.70 -29.90
N ASN A 325 -19.49 19.48 -29.99
CA ASN A 325 -20.59 19.41 -29.03
C ASN A 325 -21.26 18.02 -29.01
N LEU A 326 -21.43 17.39 -30.18
CA LEU A 326 -21.97 16.02 -30.24
C LEU A 326 -21.06 15.02 -29.52
N SER A 327 -19.76 15.04 -29.83
CA SER A 327 -18.78 14.16 -29.17
C SER A 327 -18.71 14.39 -27.66
N ASN A 328 -18.83 15.65 -27.20
CA ASN A 328 -18.86 15.95 -25.78
C ASN A 328 -20.13 15.45 -25.08
N LYS A 329 -21.30 15.52 -25.73
CA LYS A 329 -22.55 14.93 -25.21
C LYS A 329 -22.44 13.42 -25.05
N ASP A 330 -21.85 12.72 -26.02
CA ASP A 330 -21.64 11.28 -25.95
C ASP A 330 -20.66 10.92 -24.85
N TYR A 331 -19.58 11.68 -24.68
CA TYR A 331 -18.65 11.56 -23.59
C TYR A 331 -19.34 11.71 -22.22
N GLN A 332 -20.10 12.78 -22.01
CA GLN A 332 -20.79 13.05 -20.75
C GLN A 332 -21.83 11.96 -20.42
N ARG A 333 -22.56 11.46 -21.42
CA ARG A 333 -23.50 10.37 -21.24
C ARG A 333 -22.80 9.10 -20.77
N LYS A 334 -21.69 8.72 -21.40
CA LYS A 334 -20.91 7.54 -21.04
C LYS A 334 -20.25 7.70 -19.68
N LEU A 335 -19.74 8.89 -19.36
CA LEU A 335 -19.15 9.17 -18.05
C LEU A 335 -20.17 9.06 -16.92
N ASN A 336 -21.39 9.56 -17.13
CA ASN A 336 -22.46 9.45 -16.14
C ASN A 336 -22.90 7.99 -15.92
N LEU A 337 -23.03 7.19 -17.00
CA LEU A 337 -23.29 5.75 -16.87
C LEU A 337 -22.21 5.06 -16.04
N LEU A 338 -20.98 5.39 -16.31
CA LEU A 338 -19.83 4.82 -15.59
C LEU A 338 -19.83 5.22 -14.11
N LYS A 339 -20.10 6.50 -13.79
CA LYS A 339 -20.27 6.95 -12.40
C LYS A 339 -21.37 6.18 -11.68
N THR A 340 -22.48 5.92 -12.38
CA THR A 340 -23.61 5.12 -11.82
C THR A 340 -23.22 3.68 -11.58
N ASP A 341 -22.45 3.06 -12.46
CA ASP A 341 -21.98 1.67 -12.30
C ASP A 341 -21.03 1.51 -11.12
N TYR A 342 -20.25 2.54 -10.82
CA TYR A 342 -19.31 2.56 -9.69
C TYR A 342 -19.87 3.19 -8.41
N ALA A 343 -21.08 3.77 -8.45
CA ALA A 343 -21.70 4.27 -7.24
C ALA A 343 -21.85 3.15 -6.20
N SER A 344 -21.29 3.38 -5.03
CA SER A 344 -21.28 2.38 -3.97
C SER A 344 -22.68 2.12 -3.45
N ARG A 345 -23.20 0.91 -3.64
CA ARG A 345 -24.45 0.48 -3.03
C ARG A 345 -24.41 0.46 -1.49
N ALA A 346 -23.20 0.47 -0.92
CA ALA A 346 -23.00 0.47 0.53
C ALA A 346 -23.47 1.79 1.18
N ASP A 347 -23.31 2.91 0.51
CA ASP A 347 -23.77 4.21 1.01
C ASP A 347 -25.30 4.29 1.04
N TYR A 348 -25.97 3.71 0.04
CA TYR A 348 -27.43 3.61 0.01
C TYR A 348 -27.98 2.72 1.14
N MET A 349 -27.28 1.63 1.48
CA MET A 349 -27.68 0.76 2.60
C MET A 349 -27.44 1.43 3.96
N ARG A 350 -26.42 2.27 4.11
CA ARG A 350 -26.18 3.06 5.34
C ARG A 350 -27.31 4.04 5.60
N ASP A 351 -27.71 4.81 4.60
CA ASP A 351 -28.79 5.79 4.71
C ASP A 351 -30.12 5.13 5.07
N THR A 352 -30.43 3.99 4.47
CA THR A 352 -31.63 3.24 4.77
C THR A 352 -31.67 2.70 6.20
N ARG A 353 -30.51 2.27 6.75
CA ARG A 353 -30.42 1.81 8.14
C ARG A 353 -30.50 2.96 9.15
N ILE A 354 -29.93 4.10 8.86
CA ILE A 354 -30.00 5.29 9.72
C ILE A 354 -31.45 5.82 9.75
N SER A 355 -32.11 5.89 8.60
CA SER A 355 -33.53 6.29 8.51
C SER A 355 -34.46 5.37 9.27
N ALA A 356 -34.24 4.04 9.20
CA ALA A 356 -35.03 3.07 9.95
C ALA A 356 -34.78 3.14 11.48
N GLY A 357 -33.58 3.51 11.91
CA GLY A 357 -33.24 3.74 13.31
C GLY A 357 -33.92 4.99 13.89
N ASN A 358 -33.96 6.07 13.14
CA ASN A 358 -34.60 7.32 13.58
C ASN A 358 -36.14 7.25 13.61
N SER A 359 -36.76 6.44 12.74
CA SER A 359 -38.21 6.26 12.79
C SER A 359 -38.71 5.46 13.99
N ARG A 360 -37.83 4.68 14.66
CA ARG A 360 -38.15 3.96 15.89
C ARG A 360 -38.01 4.80 17.16
N LEU A 361 -37.27 5.91 17.11
CA LEU A 361 -37.13 6.84 18.23
C LEU A 361 -38.21 7.92 18.29
N ALA A 362 -39.07 8.01 17.26
CA ALA A 362 -40.19 8.95 17.21
C ALA A 362 -41.50 8.41 17.76
N ILE A 363 -41.51 7.18 18.34
CA ILE A 363 -42.68 6.56 18.96
C ILE A 363 -42.31 6.19 20.41
N VAL A 364 -42.06 7.20 21.21
CA VAL A 364 -42.22 7.17 22.68
C VAL A 364 -42.72 8.53 23.14
#